data_346aeae4088af5cb5163e68f60ff9a42
#
_entry.id   346aeae4088af5cb5163e68f60ff9a42
#
_cell.length_a   1.000
_cell.length_b   1.000
_cell.length_c   1.000
_cell.angle_alpha   90.00
_cell.angle_beta   90.00
_cell.angle_gamma   90.00
#
_symmetry.space_group_name_H-M   'P 1'
#
loop_
_entity.id
_entity.type
_entity.pdbx_description
1 polymer ?
#
loop_
_entity_poly.entity_id
_entity_poly.type
_entity_poly.pdbx_seq_one_letter_code
_entity_poly.pdbx_strand_id
1 'polypeptide(L)'
;MLKKIVAVLLTSFTAAAFAAVPLGSQSVLVVEDGTGKVLLEKNADVQVPIASLTKLMTAMVVLDAKQNMDEKIEIDRADVDTLKHSASRVPVGAEISRGDVLQLALMSSDNRAAASLGRTYPGGLPAFRMAVRAKIQALGLTHTVIEEPTGLSPHNMSTATDLVKIATAASAYPDIRRITTDTKDVINIKGRKVEYHNTNRLVGAKGWDVGLSKTGYTEEAGRCLIMRFKSAGKNATLVLLNAKANSARLMDAVNIRRFVAGPDGEPKVMKASVTRHKKAVKASKRTRRAM
;
A
#
# COMPACT_ATOMS: atom_id res chain seq x y z
N MET A 1 5.01 69.96 30.17
CA MET A 1 5.08 69.25 28.91
C MET A 1 5.52 67.80 29.20
N LEU A 2 4.60 66.86 29.20
CA LEU A 2 4.86 65.45 29.57
C LEU A 2 5.01 64.63 28.30
N LYS A 3 6.20 64.15 27.97
CA LYS A 3 6.47 63.29 26.79
C LYS A 3 6.00 61.86 27.10
N LYS A 4 4.95 61.40 26.41
CA LYS A 4 4.51 60.00 26.47
C LYS A 4 5.44 59.16 25.58
N ILE A 5 6.17 58.23 26.21
CA ILE A 5 6.96 57.21 25.53
C ILE A 5 6.02 56.06 25.22
N VAL A 6 5.75 55.78 23.96
CA VAL A 6 5.01 54.60 23.51
C VAL A 6 6.02 53.50 23.26
N ALA A 7 6.05 52.49 24.11
CA ALA A 7 6.86 51.30 23.90
C ALA A 7 6.09 50.33 22.97
N VAL A 8 6.62 50.15 21.75
CA VAL A 8 6.11 49.15 20.80
C VAL A 8 6.75 47.80 21.15
N LEU A 9 5.95 46.91 21.73
CA LEU A 9 6.35 45.49 21.88
C LEU A 9 6.33 44.82 20.52
N LEU A 10 7.51 44.54 19.94
CA LEU A 10 7.66 43.66 18.81
C LEU A 10 7.54 42.22 19.33
N THR A 11 6.39 41.57 19.15
CA THR A 11 6.25 40.10 19.33
C THR A 11 6.86 39.40 18.15
N SER A 12 8.06 38.84 18.33
CA SER A 12 8.72 37.98 17.36
C SER A 12 7.97 36.63 17.26
N PHE A 13 7.18 36.48 16.20
CA PHE A 13 6.65 35.18 15.82
C PHE A 13 7.81 34.31 15.31
N THR A 14 8.35 33.44 16.12
CA THR A 14 9.25 32.36 15.69
C THR A 14 8.40 31.34 14.91
N ALA A 15 8.36 31.46 13.59
CA ALA A 15 7.88 30.39 12.73
C ALA A 15 8.82 29.18 12.93
N ALA A 16 8.32 28.14 13.61
CA ALA A 16 9.02 26.86 13.67
C ALA A 16 9.11 26.33 12.24
N ALA A 17 10.30 26.38 11.66
CA ALA A 17 10.59 25.74 10.38
C ALA A 17 10.49 24.24 10.57
N PHE A 18 9.34 23.65 10.24
CA PHE A 18 9.22 22.21 10.12
C PHE A 18 10.17 21.77 9.00
N ALA A 19 11.20 20.99 9.36
CA ALA A 19 12.07 20.39 8.36
C ALA A 19 11.20 19.56 7.41
N ALA A 20 11.28 19.86 6.12
CA ALA A 20 10.50 19.16 5.11
C ALA A 20 10.84 17.67 5.14
N VAL A 21 9.83 16.82 5.27
CA VAL A 21 10.02 15.36 5.18
C VAL A 21 10.51 15.03 3.77
N PRO A 22 11.72 14.45 3.59
CA PRO A 22 12.21 14.13 2.26
C PRO A 22 11.37 13.00 1.66
N LEU A 23 10.73 13.25 0.51
CA LEU A 23 9.80 12.34 -0.15
C LEU A 23 10.20 12.07 -1.59
N GLY A 24 10.43 10.79 -1.91
CA GLY A 24 10.73 10.31 -3.26
C GLY A 24 9.49 10.02 -4.12
N SER A 25 8.30 9.87 -3.50
CA SER A 25 7.03 9.75 -4.21
C SER A 25 6.61 11.09 -4.80
N GLN A 26 5.98 11.06 -5.99
CA GLN A 26 5.53 12.28 -6.66
C GLN A 26 4.28 12.87 -6.03
N SER A 27 3.31 12.03 -5.67
CA SER A 27 2.13 12.44 -4.93
C SER A 27 2.07 11.74 -3.58
N VAL A 28 1.76 12.49 -2.53
CA VAL A 28 1.70 11.99 -1.15
C VAL A 28 0.52 12.65 -0.44
N LEU A 29 -0.24 11.86 0.31
CA LEU A 29 -1.21 12.37 1.26
C LEU A 29 -1.17 11.52 2.52
N VAL A 30 -1.10 12.18 3.68
CA VAL A 30 -1.20 11.57 5.00
C VAL A 30 -2.30 12.26 5.78
N VAL A 31 -3.28 11.47 6.22
CA VAL A 31 -4.45 11.97 6.94
C VAL A 31 -4.55 11.23 8.27
N GLU A 32 -4.82 11.97 9.35
CA GLU A 32 -5.14 11.41 10.64
C GLU A 32 -6.53 10.78 10.60
N ASP A 33 -6.61 9.50 10.94
CA ASP A 33 -7.88 8.79 10.95
C ASP A 33 -8.81 9.31 12.07
N GLY A 34 -10.09 9.39 11.76
CA GLY A 34 -11.13 9.86 12.68
C GLY A 34 -11.34 11.39 12.67
N THR A 35 -10.28 12.18 12.55
CA THR A 35 -10.39 13.66 12.46
C THR A 35 -10.43 14.16 11.02
N GLY A 36 -9.87 13.40 10.07
CA GLY A 36 -9.71 13.83 8.69
C GLY A 36 -8.64 14.92 8.50
N LYS A 37 -7.87 15.23 9.56
CA LYS A 37 -6.82 16.24 9.49
C LYS A 37 -5.70 15.83 8.55
N VAL A 38 -5.39 16.66 7.57
CA VAL A 38 -4.22 16.49 6.70
C VAL A 38 -2.95 16.76 7.52
N LEU A 39 -2.09 15.76 7.61
CA LEU A 39 -0.81 15.82 8.34
C LEU A 39 0.35 16.17 7.38
N LEU A 40 0.30 15.68 6.15
CA LEU A 40 1.31 15.89 5.13
C LEU A 40 0.67 15.77 3.75
N GLU A 41 1.02 16.69 2.86
CA GLU A 41 0.47 16.74 1.51
C GLU A 41 1.55 17.11 0.49
N LYS A 42 1.50 16.47 -0.69
CA LYS A 42 2.30 16.80 -1.87
C LYS A 42 1.55 16.32 -3.10
N ASN A 43 1.16 17.22 -3.99
CA ASN A 43 0.46 16.89 -5.24
C ASN A 43 -0.74 15.95 -5.04
N ALA A 44 -1.54 16.13 -3.97
CA ALA A 44 -2.55 15.16 -3.57
C ALA A 44 -3.70 15.00 -4.58
N ASP A 45 -4.00 16.06 -5.35
CA ASP A 45 -5.09 16.11 -6.31
C ASP A 45 -4.64 15.87 -7.77
N VAL A 46 -3.37 15.53 -7.98
CA VAL A 46 -2.89 15.15 -9.32
C VAL A 46 -3.38 13.74 -9.64
N GLN A 47 -4.17 13.62 -10.72
CA GLN A 47 -4.69 12.35 -11.21
C GLN A 47 -3.60 11.58 -11.94
N VAL A 48 -3.34 10.35 -11.49
CA VAL A 48 -2.30 9.46 -12.05
C VAL A 48 -2.80 8.02 -12.14
N PRO A 49 -2.19 7.16 -12.97
CA PRO A 49 -2.43 5.72 -12.95
C PRO A 49 -2.12 5.14 -11.56
N ILE A 50 -2.97 4.24 -11.07
CA ILE A 50 -2.91 3.74 -9.68
C ILE A 50 -2.50 2.26 -9.58
N ALA A 51 -2.29 1.60 -10.68
CA ALA A 51 -1.95 0.18 -10.72
C ALA A 51 -2.87 -0.66 -9.81
N SER A 52 -2.33 -1.67 -9.14
CA SER A 52 -3.07 -2.60 -8.29
C SER A 52 -3.71 -1.99 -7.02
N LEU A 53 -3.63 -0.68 -6.78
CA LEU A 53 -4.46 -0.04 -5.76
C LEU A 53 -5.95 -0.18 -6.13
N THR A 54 -6.26 -0.30 -7.41
CA THR A 54 -7.56 -0.65 -8.00
C THR A 54 -8.23 -1.82 -7.28
N LYS A 55 -7.45 -2.82 -6.86
CA LYS A 55 -7.99 -4.06 -6.25
C LYS A 55 -8.72 -3.84 -4.92
N LEU A 56 -8.52 -2.71 -4.25
CA LEU A 56 -9.35 -2.34 -3.11
C LEU A 56 -10.80 -2.05 -3.53
N MET A 57 -10.99 -1.35 -4.66
CA MET A 57 -12.31 -1.13 -5.23
C MET A 57 -12.93 -2.44 -5.71
N THR A 58 -12.18 -3.27 -6.40
CA THR A 58 -12.61 -4.60 -6.86
C THR A 58 -13.11 -5.44 -5.68
N ALA A 59 -12.36 -5.48 -4.59
CA ALA A 59 -12.73 -6.23 -3.39
C ALA A 59 -14.02 -5.71 -2.76
N MET A 60 -14.18 -4.40 -2.60
CA MET A 60 -15.40 -3.80 -2.05
C MET A 60 -16.62 -4.17 -2.88
N VAL A 61 -16.55 -4.04 -4.20
CA VAL A 61 -17.67 -4.33 -5.11
C VAL A 61 -18.02 -5.83 -5.08
N VAL A 62 -17.02 -6.72 -5.06
CA VAL A 62 -17.24 -8.17 -4.97
C VAL A 62 -17.89 -8.55 -3.64
N LEU A 63 -17.47 -7.97 -2.53
CA LEU A 63 -18.05 -8.23 -1.20
C LEU A 63 -19.48 -7.66 -1.08
N ASP A 64 -19.74 -6.50 -1.67
CA ASP A 64 -21.09 -5.91 -1.70
C ASP A 64 -22.10 -6.78 -2.45
N ALA A 65 -21.67 -7.54 -3.44
CA ALA A 65 -22.52 -8.48 -4.17
C ALA A 65 -22.95 -9.69 -3.33
N LYS A 66 -22.39 -9.87 -2.11
CA LYS A 66 -22.72 -10.95 -1.16
C LYS A 66 -22.72 -12.35 -1.78
N GLN A 67 -21.84 -12.58 -2.75
CA GLN A 67 -21.65 -13.88 -3.36
C GLN A 67 -21.10 -14.87 -2.32
N ASN A 68 -21.41 -16.17 -2.53
CA ASN A 68 -20.84 -17.21 -1.68
C ASN A 68 -19.30 -17.26 -1.84
N MET A 69 -18.57 -17.02 -0.75
CA MET A 69 -17.09 -17.01 -0.77
C MET A 69 -16.50 -18.42 -0.81
N ASP A 70 -17.26 -19.46 -0.48
CA ASP A 70 -16.87 -20.87 -0.57
C ASP A 70 -17.11 -21.45 -1.97
N GLU A 71 -17.90 -20.74 -2.82
CA GLU A 71 -18.11 -21.13 -4.20
C GLU A 71 -16.77 -21.19 -4.95
N LYS A 72 -16.53 -22.34 -5.61
CA LYS A 72 -15.35 -22.49 -6.46
C LYS A 72 -15.57 -21.80 -7.79
N ILE A 73 -14.59 -21.01 -8.18
CA ILE A 73 -14.52 -20.38 -9.48
C ILE A 73 -13.34 -20.94 -10.25
N GLU A 74 -13.55 -21.25 -11.52
CA GLU A 74 -12.49 -21.65 -12.42
C GLU A 74 -11.72 -20.43 -12.92
N ILE A 75 -10.40 -20.52 -12.90
CA ILE A 75 -9.51 -19.55 -13.53
C ILE A 75 -9.46 -19.82 -15.04
N ASP A 76 -10.00 -18.90 -15.82
CA ASP A 76 -10.16 -19.02 -17.27
C ASP A 76 -8.98 -18.39 -18.05
N ARG A 77 -8.88 -18.72 -19.32
CA ARG A 77 -7.94 -18.07 -20.24
C ARG A 77 -8.20 -16.58 -20.40
N ALA A 78 -9.47 -16.15 -20.27
CA ALA A 78 -9.85 -14.74 -20.28
C ALA A 78 -9.29 -13.95 -19.09
N ASP A 79 -8.85 -14.62 -18.01
CA ASP A 79 -8.23 -13.99 -16.85
C ASP A 79 -6.72 -13.75 -17.03
N VAL A 80 -6.15 -14.24 -18.14
CA VAL A 80 -4.72 -14.05 -18.43
C VAL A 80 -4.45 -12.61 -18.88
N ASP A 81 -3.48 -11.98 -18.24
CA ASP A 81 -3.04 -10.63 -18.61
C ASP A 81 -2.41 -10.60 -20.01
N THR A 82 -3.08 -9.94 -20.94
CA THR A 82 -2.62 -9.69 -22.31
C THR A 82 -2.10 -8.26 -22.50
N LEU A 83 -2.23 -7.38 -21.48
CA LEU A 83 -1.81 -5.98 -21.56
C LEU A 83 -0.33 -5.80 -21.20
N LYS A 84 0.09 -6.43 -20.11
CA LYS A 84 1.43 -6.27 -19.52
C LYS A 84 2.17 -7.60 -19.39
N HIS A 85 1.52 -8.72 -19.73
CA HIS A 85 2.07 -10.07 -19.61
C HIS A 85 2.59 -10.40 -18.20
N SER A 86 1.89 -9.92 -17.17
CA SER A 86 2.26 -10.16 -15.80
C SER A 86 2.12 -11.65 -15.43
N ALA A 87 3.11 -12.17 -14.71
CA ALA A 87 3.10 -13.56 -14.28
C ALA A 87 2.08 -13.79 -13.15
N SER A 88 1.42 -14.96 -13.17
CA SER A 88 0.61 -15.46 -12.07
C SER A 88 1.01 -16.91 -11.77
N ARG A 89 1.05 -17.27 -10.49
CA ARG A 89 1.27 -18.66 -10.05
C ARG A 89 -0.01 -19.48 -10.01
N VAL A 90 -1.16 -18.87 -10.32
CA VAL A 90 -2.45 -19.55 -10.41
C VAL A 90 -2.63 -20.04 -11.85
N PRO A 91 -2.60 -21.35 -12.12
CA PRO A 91 -2.72 -21.85 -13.49
C PRO A 91 -4.16 -21.72 -14.00
N VAL A 92 -4.30 -21.58 -15.31
CA VAL A 92 -5.60 -21.70 -16.01
C VAL A 92 -6.18 -23.10 -15.76
N GLY A 93 -7.50 -23.19 -15.61
CA GLY A 93 -8.23 -24.39 -15.24
C GLY A 93 -8.04 -24.80 -13.77
N ALA A 94 -7.56 -23.90 -12.90
CA ALA A 94 -7.61 -24.10 -11.46
C ALA A 94 -8.99 -23.71 -10.93
N GLU A 95 -9.57 -24.60 -10.12
CA GLU A 95 -10.80 -24.33 -9.36
C GLU A 95 -10.42 -24.01 -7.92
N ILE A 96 -10.66 -22.80 -7.46
CA ILE A 96 -10.37 -22.34 -6.10
C ILE A 96 -11.55 -21.53 -5.57
N SER A 97 -11.71 -21.45 -4.25
CA SER A 97 -12.81 -20.71 -3.65
C SER A 97 -12.73 -19.23 -4.00
N ARG A 98 -13.88 -18.57 -4.13
CA ARG A 98 -13.94 -17.11 -4.33
C ARG A 98 -13.18 -16.37 -3.23
N GLY A 99 -13.24 -16.88 -1.99
CA GLY A 99 -12.49 -16.35 -0.87
C GLY A 99 -10.97 -16.44 -1.07
N ASP A 100 -10.46 -17.59 -1.53
CA ASP A 100 -9.04 -17.76 -1.84
C ASP A 100 -8.61 -16.87 -3.02
N VAL A 101 -9.48 -16.71 -4.02
CA VAL A 101 -9.21 -15.78 -5.13
C VAL A 101 -9.13 -14.34 -4.63
N LEU A 102 -10.02 -13.93 -3.72
CA LEU A 102 -9.97 -12.61 -3.09
C LEU A 102 -8.69 -12.44 -2.25
N GLN A 103 -8.30 -13.48 -1.51
CA GLN A 103 -7.04 -13.53 -0.75
C GLN A 103 -5.84 -13.29 -1.68
N LEU A 104 -5.76 -14.00 -2.80
CA LEU A 104 -4.69 -13.85 -3.78
C LEU A 104 -4.66 -12.46 -4.42
N ALA A 105 -5.82 -11.92 -4.79
CA ALA A 105 -5.93 -10.61 -5.41
C ALA A 105 -5.47 -9.48 -4.48
N LEU A 106 -5.79 -9.53 -3.20
CA LEU A 106 -5.46 -8.47 -2.25
C LEU A 106 -4.07 -8.62 -1.63
N MET A 107 -3.73 -9.79 -1.06
CA MET A 107 -2.48 -10.01 -0.34
C MET A 107 -1.27 -10.10 -1.28
N SER A 108 -1.32 -11.01 -2.26
CA SER A 108 -0.22 -11.20 -3.22
C SER A 108 -0.36 -10.35 -4.48
N SER A 109 -1.46 -9.60 -4.59
CA SER A 109 -1.71 -8.72 -5.75
C SER A 109 -1.82 -9.46 -7.07
N ASP A 110 -2.27 -10.72 -7.07
CA ASP A 110 -2.38 -11.55 -8.27
C ASP A 110 -3.40 -10.96 -9.25
N ASN A 111 -2.96 -10.72 -10.51
CA ASN A 111 -3.79 -10.07 -11.53
C ASN A 111 -4.82 -11.03 -12.11
N ARG A 112 -4.45 -12.30 -12.29
CA ARG A 112 -5.37 -13.32 -12.80
C ARG A 112 -6.51 -13.57 -11.83
N ALA A 113 -6.22 -13.62 -10.53
CA ALA A 113 -7.22 -13.68 -9.47
C ALA A 113 -8.15 -12.46 -9.49
N ALA A 114 -7.63 -11.25 -9.64
CA ALA A 114 -8.46 -10.05 -9.71
C ALA A 114 -9.34 -10.02 -10.97
N ALA A 115 -8.82 -10.46 -12.11
CA ALA A 115 -9.55 -10.57 -13.38
C ALA A 115 -10.73 -11.55 -13.22
N SER A 116 -10.49 -12.74 -12.63
CA SER A 116 -11.53 -13.75 -12.43
C SER A 116 -12.65 -13.27 -11.50
N LEU A 117 -12.35 -12.46 -10.47
CA LEU A 117 -13.38 -11.84 -9.63
C LEU A 117 -14.30 -10.91 -10.43
N GLY A 118 -13.73 -10.09 -11.32
CA GLY A 118 -14.54 -9.23 -12.20
C GLY A 118 -15.35 -10.02 -13.23
N ARG A 119 -14.76 -11.05 -13.83
CA ARG A 119 -15.44 -11.90 -14.82
C ARG A 119 -16.61 -12.70 -14.20
N THR A 120 -16.40 -13.24 -12.98
CA THR A 120 -17.40 -14.06 -12.28
C THR A 120 -18.33 -13.25 -11.38
N TYR A 121 -18.34 -11.92 -11.52
CA TYR A 121 -19.32 -11.06 -10.87
C TYR A 121 -20.72 -11.35 -11.39
N PRO A 122 -21.81 -11.23 -10.60
CA PRO A 122 -23.18 -11.42 -11.08
C PRO A 122 -23.48 -10.50 -12.27
N GLY A 123 -23.79 -11.10 -13.42
CA GLY A 123 -23.94 -10.36 -14.69
C GLY A 123 -22.62 -10.08 -15.42
N GLY A 124 -21.49 -10.65 -14.95
CA GLY A 124 -20.20 -10.59 -15.60
C GLY A 124 -19.50 -9.24 -15.52
N LEU A 125 -18.46 -9.08 -16.33
CA LEU A 125 -17.62 -7.86 -16.34
C LEU A 125 -18.40 -6.56 -16.63
N PRO A 126 -19.44 -6.53 -17.50
CA PRO A 126 -20.25 -5.33 -17.68
C PRO A 126 -20.95 -4.89 -16.39
N ALA A 127 -21.58 -5.82 -15.65
CA ALA A 127 -22.24 -5.54 -14.40
C ALA A 127 -21.24 -5.14 -13.30
N PHE A 128 -20.07 -5.78 -13.25
CA PHE A 128 -18.96 -5.38 -12.38
C PHE A 128 -18.57 -3.91 -12.62
N ARG A 129 -18.38 -3.50 -13.88
CA ARG A 129 -18.04 -2.10 -14.23
C ARG A 129 -19.12 -1.12 -13.79
N MET A 130 -20.39 -1.50 -13.94
CA MET A 130 -21.53 -0.67 -13.45
C MET A 130 -21.48 -0.53 -11.92
N ALA A 131 -21.24 -1.60 -11.20
CA ALA A 131 -21.13 -1.59 -9.74
C ALA A 131 -19.93 -0.75 -9.27
N VAL A 132 -18.79 -0.82 -9.96
CA VAL A 132 -17.62 0.05 -9.70
C VAL A 132 -18.00 1.52 -9.88
N ARG A 133 -18.67 1.90 -10.98
CA ARG A 133 -19.12 3.29 -11.21
C ARG A 133 -20.06 3.78 -10.12
N ALA A 134 -21.04 2.94 -9.73
CA ALA A 134 -21.95 3.25 -8.63
C ALA A 134 -21.20 3.47 -7.30
N LYS A 135 -20.19 2.61 -7.00
CA LYS A 135 -19.36 2.76 -5.80
C LYS A 135 -18.51 4.03 -5.85
N ILE A 136 -17.92 4.40 -7.00
CA ILE A 136 -17.20 5.65 -7.21
C ILE A 136 -18.10 6.85 -6.88
N GLN A 137 -19.33 6.87 -7.39
CA GLN A 137 -20.31 7.92 -7.11
C GLN A 137 -20.69 7.97 -5.63
N ALA A 138 -21.01 6.81 -5.03
CA ALA A 138 -21.40 6.72 -3.62
C ALA A 138 -20.32 7.21 -2.65
N LEU A 139 -19.04 7.05 -3.01
CA LEU A 139 -17.89 7.51 -2.22
C LEU A 139 -17.47 8.95 -2.55
N GLY A 140 -18.13 9.63 -3.50
CA GLY A 140 -17.80 11.00 -3.92
C GLY A 140 -16.36 11.09 -4.47
N LEU A 141 -15.96 10.11 -5.31
CA LEU A 141 -14.64 10.06 -5.93
C LEU A 141 -14.67 10.81 -7.27
N THR A 142 -14.39 12.09 -7.23
CA THR A 142 -14.56 12.98 -8.40
C THR A 142 -13.44 12.89 -9.43
N HIS A 143 -12.29 12.31 -9.03
CA HIS A 143 -11.10 12.19 -9.88
C HIS A 143 -10.66 10.72 -10.01
N THR A 144 -11.60 9.76 -9.91
CA THR A 144 -11.30 8.33 -10.01
C THR A 144 -12.02 7.73 -11.21
N VAL A 145 -11.25 7.03 -12.05
CA VAL A 145 -11.73 6.22 -13.16
C VAL A 145 -11.17 4.81 -13.00
N ILE A 146 -12.02 3.80 -13.08
CA ILE A 146 -11.63 2.39 -13.04
C ILE A 146 -12.38 1.65 -14.15
N GLU A 147 -11.64 1.12 -15.12
CA GLU A 147 -12.16 0.44 -16.28
C GLU A 147 -12.17 -1.09 -16.13
N GLU A 148 -11.23 -1.62 -15.32
CA GLU A 148 -11.04 -3.06 -15.19
C GLU A 148 -10.58 -3.45 -13.76
N PRO A 149 -10.71 -4.72 -13.34
CA PRO A 149 -10.58 -5.12 -11.94
C PRO A 149 -9.12 -5.22 -11.43
N THR A 150 -8.10 -5.18 -12.29
CA THR A 150 -6.73 -5.53 -11.93
C THR A 150 -5.83 -4.33 -11.61
N GLY A 151 -6.05 -3.21 -12.32
CA GLY A 151 -5.17 -2.03 -12.33
C GLY A 151 -4.03 -2.14 -13.32
N LEU A 152 -4.12 -3.00 -14.33
CA LEU A 152 -3.14 -3.11 -15.41
C LEU A 152 -3.36 -2.03 -16.47
N SER A 153 -4.61 -1.60 -16.70
CA SER A 153 -4.92 -0.49 -17.57
C SER A 153 -4.34 0.81 -17.03
N PRO A 154 -3.61 1.59 -17.85
CA PRO A 154 -3.15 2.93 -17.47
C PRO A 154 -4.31 3.92 -17.27
N HIS A 155 -5.51 3.57 -17.72
CA HIS A 155 -6.72 4.36 -17.54
C HIS A 155 -7.42 4.11 -16.18
N ASN A 156 -6.95 3.18 -15.37
CA ASN A 156 -7.32 3.10 -13.97
C ASN A 156 -6.57 4.20 -13.21
N MET A 157 -7.21 5.34 -13.08
CA MET A 157 -6.61 6.57 -12.56
C MET A 157 -7.33 7.06 -11.31
N SER A 158 -6.59 7.73 -10.43
CA SER A 158 -7.14 8.38 -9.23
C SER A 158 -6.17 9.45 -8.70
N THR A 159 -6.57 10.13 -7.65
CA THR A 159 -5.76 11.08 -6.88
C THR A 159 -5.44 10.51 -5.50
N ALA A 160 -4.44 11.04 -4.80
CA ALA A 160 -4.17 10.63 -3.43
C ALA A 160 -5.35 10.97 -2.51
N THR A 161 -6.05 12.08 -2.78
CA THR A 161 -7.26 12.51 -2.06
C THR A 161 -8.38 11.46 -2.18
N ASP A 162 -8.71 11.01 -3.38
CA ASP A 162 -9.75 10.00 -3.57
C ASP A 162 -9.32 8.63 -3.01
N LEU A 163 -8.03 8.29 -3.10
CA LEU A 163 -7.50 7.04 -2.56
C LEU A 163 -7.55 6.97 -1.04
N VAL A 164 -7.48 8.09 -0.31
CA VAL A 164 -7.75 8.13 1.13
C VAL A 164 -9.20 7.74 1.41
N LYS A 165 -10.17 8.25 0.63
CA LYS A 165 -11.59 7.86 0.76
C LYS A 165 -11.78 6.36 0.48
N ILE A 166 -11.12 5.83 -0.57
CA ILE A 166 -11.13 4.39 -0.90
C ILE A 166 -10.56 3.57 0.26
N ALA A 167 -9.40 3.97 0.83
CA ALA A 167 -8.80 3.27 1.96
C ALA A 167 -9.71 3.26 3.19
N THR A 168 -10.35 4.39 3.47
CA THR A 168 -11.30 4.54 4.58
C THR A 168 -12.51 3.62 4.38
N ALA A 169 -13.13 3.63 3.19
CA ALA A 169 -14.25 2.75 2.87
C ALA A 169 -13.85 1.27 2.91
N ALA A 170 -12.72 0.90 2.30
CA ALA A 170 -12.22 -0.47 2.29
C ALA A 170 -11.94 -1.00 3.71
N SER A 171 -11.52 -0.13 4.63
CA SER A 171 -11.26 -0.50 6.01
C SER A 171 -12.54 -0.82 6.82
N ALA A 172 -13.73 -0.52 6.30
CA ALA A 172 -14.98 -0.94 6.92
C ALA A 172 -15.28 -2.45 6.69
N TYR A 173 -14.63 -3.08 5.72
CA TYR A 173 -14.79 -4.50 5.40
C TYR A 173 -13.81 -5.36 6.21
N PRO A 174 -14.29 -6.22 7.13
CA PRO A 174 -13.42 -7.08 7.94
C PRO A 174 -12.49 -7.97 7.09
N ASP A 175 -12.99 -8.54 6.00
CA ASP A 175 -12.20 -9.39 5.10
C ASP A 175 -11.08 -8.62 4.42
N ILE A 176 -11.33 -7.40 3.95
CA ILE A 176 -10.28 -6.58 3.33
C ILE A 176 -9.19 -6.26 4.35
N ARG A 177 -9.56 -5.88 5.59
CA ARG A 177 -8.55 -5.64 6.63
C ARG A 177 -7.73 -6.88 6.91
N ARG A 178 -8.39 -8.01 7.17
CA ARG A 178 -7.72 -9.29 7.46
C ARG A 178 -6.74 -9.63 6.33
N ILE A 179 -7.21 -9.75 5.10
CA ILE A 179 -6.42 -10.18 3.95
C ILE A 179 -5.23 -9.25 3.67
N THR A 180 -5.45 -7.94 3.76
CA THR A 180 -4.39 -6.96 3.45
C THR A 180 -3.34 -6.82 4.54
N THR A 181 -3.57 -7.40 5.72
CA THR A 181 -2.64 -7.45 6.86
C THR A 181 -2.08 -8.84 7.15
N ASP A 182 -2.53 -9.86 6.45
CA ASP A 182 -1.89 -11.18 6.46
C ASP A 182 -0.49 -11.09 5.86
N THR A 183 0.50 -11.68 6.53
CA THR A 183 1.90 -11.70 6.05
C THR A 183 2.10 -12.73 4.95
N LYS A 184 1.43 -13.87 5.08
CA LYS A 184 1.46 -15.01 4.16
C LYS A 184 0.23 -15.89 4.32
N ASP A 185 -0.06 -16.67 3.31
CA ASP A 185 -1.10 -17.69 3.33
C ASP A 185 -0.74 -18.87 2.42
N VAL A 186 -1.38 -20.01 2.62
CA VAL A 186 -1.17 -21.24 1.86
C VAL A 186 -2.46 -21.67 1.18
N ILE A 187 -2.51 -21.53 -0.12
CA ILE A 187 -3.67 -21.86 -0.94
C ILE A 187 -3.48 -23.23 -1.59
N ASN A 188 -4.51 -24.09 -1.54
CA ASN A 188 -4.51 -25.36 -2.25
C ASN A 188 -4.94 -25.15 -3.71
N ILE A 189 -4.01 -25.36 -4.64
CA ILE A 189 -4.23 -25.20 -6.08
C ILE A 189 -3.99 -26.56 -6.76
N LYS A 190 -5.05 -27.19 -7.28
CA LYS A 190 -4.98 -28.52 -7.94
C LYS A 190 -4.28 -29.57 -7.06
N GLY A 191 -4.62 -29.61 -5.75
CA GLY A 191 -4.05 -30.55 -4.79
C GLY A 191 -2.65 -30.19 -4.27
N ARG A 192 -2.05 -29.07 -4.70
CA ARG A 192 -0.74 -28.59 -4.24
C ARG A 192 -0.89 -27.39 -3.31
N LYS A 193 -0.23 -27.43 -2.16
CA LYS A 193 -0.14 -26.29 -1.24
C LYS A 193 0.88 -25.28 -1.77
N VAL A 194 0.45 -24.07 -2.09
CA VAL A 194 1.29 -22.99 -2.60
C VAL A 194 1.27 -21.83 -1.60
N GLU A 195 2.44 -21.49 -1.06
CA GLU A 195 2.58 -20.37 -0.14
C GLU A 195 2.67 -19.05 -0.93
N TYR A 196 1.88 -18.06 -0.50
CA TYR A 196 1.83 -16.70 -1.02
C TYR A 196 2.18 -15.70 0.08
N HIS A 197 2.76 -14.57 -0.27
CA HIS A 197 3.20 -13.55 0.67
C HIS A 197 2.58 -12.20 0.36
N ASN A 198 2.46 -11.36 1.40
CA ASN A 198 2.05 -9.97 1.23
C ASN A 198 3.11 -9.20 0.42
N THR A 199 2.63 -8.38 -0.52
CA THR A 199 3.50 -7.54 -1.34
C THR A 199 4.12 -6.37 -0.59
N ASN A 200 3.55 -5.99 0.55
CA ASN A 200 4.10 -4.96 1.42
C ASN A 200 4.90 -5.57 2.58
N ARG A 201 6.22 -5.46 2.52
CA ARG A 201 7.14 -5.98 3.55
C ARG A 201 7.03 -5.29 4.92
N LEU A 202 6.25 -4.20 5.03
CA LEU A 202 5.98 -3.54 6.31
C LEU A 202 4.88 -4.25 7.10
N VAL A 203 4.03 -5.05 6.45
CA VAL A 203 3.04 -5.89 7.11
C VAL A 203 3.76 -6.96 7.91
N GLY A 204 3.46 -7.03 9.22
CA GLY A 204 4.14 -7.93 10.17
C GLY A 204 5.58 -7.54 10.54
N ALA A 205 6.13 -6.47 9.99
CA ALA A 205 7.47 -6.01 10.34
C ALA A 205 7.51 -5.40 11.74
N LYS A 206 8.63 -5.61 12.46
CA LYS A 206 8.82 -5.08 13.82
C LYS A 206 8.61 -3.56 13.87
N GLY A 207 7.76 -3.11 14.76
CA GLY A 207 7.45 -1.71 14.97
C GLY A 207 6.42 -1.12 13.99
N TRP A 208 5.77 -1.95 13.18
CA TRP A 208 4.66 -1.56 12.34
C TRP A 208 3.35 -2.19 12.82
N ASP A 209 2.35 -1.35 13.02
CA ASP A 209 0.97 -1.73 13.32
C ASP A 209 0.13 -1.30 12.12
N VAL A 210 -0.11 -2.23 11.19
CA VAL A 210 -0.74 -1.98 9.89
C VAL A 210 -2.17 -2.49 9.93
N GLY A 211 -3.13 -1.60 9.72
CA GLY A 211 -4.57 -1.91 9.72
C GLY A 211 -5.16 -2.16 8.34
N LEU A 212 -4.46 -1.76 7.26
CA LEU A 212 -4.81 -2.01 5.87
C LEU A 212 -3.58 -1.73 5.00
N SER A 213 -3.35 -2.51 3.94
CA SER A 213 -2.25 -2.27 3.01
C SER A 213 -2.57 -2.71 1.60
N LYS A 214 -2.20 -1.92 0.61
CA LYS A 214 -2.16 -2.33 -0.80
C LYS A 214 -1.02 -1.66 -1.53
N THR A 215 -0.20 -2.43 -2.23
CA THR A 215 0.84 -1.92 -3.14
C THR A 215 0.38 -1.97 -4.59
N GLY A 216 0.96 -1.13 -5.42
CA GLY A 216 0.76 -1.12 -6.86
C GLY A 216 2.06 -0.84 -7.61
N TYR A 217 2.16 -1.38 -8.82
CA TYR A 217 3.23 -1.06 -9.76
C TYR A 217 2.80 -1.39 -11.20
N THR A 218 2.95 -0.45 -12.07
CA THR A 218 3.16 -0.58 -13.51
C THR A 218 4.20 0.47 -13.91
N GLU A 219 4.69 0.44 -15.13
CA GLU A 219 5.66 1.44 -15.59
C GLU A 219 5.07 2.85 -15.56
N GLU A 220 3.79 2.99 -15.95
CA GLU A 220 3.08 4.28 -15.98
C GLU A 220 2.74 4.80 -14.58
N ALA A 221 2.37 3.90 -13.66
CA ALA A 221 1.98 4.29 -12.30
C ALA A 221 3.18 4.51 -11.38
N GLY A 222 4.36 3.97 -11.71
CA GLY A 222 5.45 3.90 -10.75
C GLY A 222 5.10 3.02 -9.53
N ARG A 223 5.85 3.14 -8.45
CA ARG A 223 5.60 2.41 -7.20
C ARG A 223 4.58 3.14 -6.34
N CYS A 224 3.45 2.48 -6.06
CA CYS A 224 2.34 3.02 -5.29
C CYS A 224 2.12 2.25 -3.98
N LEU A 225 1.56 2.92 -2.98
CA LEU A 225 1.18 2.34 -1.70
C LEU A 225 -0.02 3.08 -1.11
N ILE A 226 -1.01 2.33 -0.67
CA ILE A 226 -1.98 2.74 0.33
C ILE A 226 -1.70 1.94 1.60
N MET A 227 -1.69 2.61 2.75
CA MET A 227 -1.53 1.94 4.04
C MET A 227 -2.22 2.74 5.15
N ARG A 228 -3.00 2.02 5.98
CA ARG A 228 -3.44 2.55 7.27
C ARG A 228 -2.57 1.95 8.34
N PHE A 229 -2.08 2.77 9.26
CA PHE A 229 -1.15 2.33 10.30
C PHE A 229 -1.34 3.13 11.58
N LYS A 230 -0.85 2.55 12.68
CA LYS A 230 -0.78 3.23 13.98
C LYS A 230 0.67 3.54 14.33
N SER A 231 0.92 4.75 14.82
CA SER A 231 2.24 5.19 15.30
C SER A 231 2.08 6.11 16.49
N ALA A 232 2.75 5.81 17.62
CA ALA A 232 2.68 6.58 18.86
C ALA A 232 1.22 6.91 19.30
N GLY A 233 0.33 5.92 19.22
CA GLY A 233 -1.08 6.08 19.58
C GLY A 233 -1.98 6.72 18.53
N LYS A 234 -1.41 7.33 17.47
CA LYS A 234 -2.15 7.98 16.36
C LYS A 234 -2.39 6.99 15.23
N ASN A 235 -3.62 6.98 14.71
CA ASN A 235 -3.96 6.24 13.49
C ASN A 235 -3.89 7.18 12.30
N ALA A 236 -3.27 6.74 11.21
CA ALA A 236 -3.13 7.54 9.99
C ALA A 236 -3.30 6.69 8.73
N THR A 237 -3.87 7.30 7.71
CA THR A 237 -3.91 6.78 6.34
C THR A 237 -2.86 7.48 5.51
N LEU A 238 -2.04 6.66 4.83
CA LEU A 238 -0.95 7.09 3.97
C LEU A 238 -1.22 6.64 2.53
N VAL A 239 -1.09 7.56 1.59
CA VAL A 239 -1.08 7.30 0.14
C VAL A 239 0.22 7.82 -0.46
N LEU A 240 0.95 6.93 -1.15
CA LEU A 240 2.15 7.25 -1.94
C LEU A 240 1.91 6.84 -3.39
N LEU A 241 2.11 7.77 -4.32
CA LEU A 241 1.97 7.50 -5.75
C LEU A 241 3.23 7.87 -6.51
N ASN A 242 3.51 7.08 -7.52
CA ASN A 242 4.57 7.31 -8.49
C ASN A 242 5.95 7.54 -7.84
N ALA A 243 6.35 6.65 -6.93
CA ALA A 243 7.74 6.57 -6.48
C ALA A 243 8.58 5.84 -7.53
N LYS A 244 9.78 6.35 -7.83
CA LYS A 244 10.66 5.80 -8.87
C LYS A 244 11.22 4.40 -8.51
N ALA A 245 11.36 4.10 -7.22
CA ALA A 245 11.94 2.84 -6.74
C ALA A 245 11.21 2.29 -5.52
N ASN A 246 11.30 0.98 -5.30
CA ASN A 246 10.79 0.34 -4.08
C ASN A 246 11.44 0.91 -2.81
N SER A 247 12.75 1.17 -2.85
CA SER A 247 13.48 1.78 -1.75
C SER A 247 12.95 3.17 -1.42
N ALA A 248 12.68 4.01 -2.43
CA ALA A 248 12.12 5.34 -2.24
C ALA A 248 10.75 5.27 -1.55
N ARG A 249 9.81 4.44 -2.07
CA ARG A 249 8.50 4.23 -1.46
C ARG A 249 8.59 3.73 -0.01
N LEU A 250 9.51 2.80 0.27
CA LEU A 250 9.72 2.27 1.61
C LEU A 250 10.29 3.33 2.56
N MET A 251 11.28 4.11 2.11
CA MET A 251 11.85 5.21 2.90
C MET A 251 10.83 6.30 3.18
N ASP A 252 9.98 6.64 2.21
CA ASP A 252 8.88 7.58 2.41
C ASP A 252 7.94 7.10 3.52
N ALA A 253 7.52 5.83 3.48
CA ALA A 253 6.66 5.26 4.52
C ALA A 253 7.34 5.30 5.91
N VAL A 254 8.64 4.99 6.01
CA VAL A 254 9.40 5.06 7.26
C VAL A 254 9.50 6.50 7.78
N ASN A 255 9.83 7.45 6.92
CA ASN A 255 9.94 8.86 7.29
C ASN A 255 8.59 9.43 7.75
N ILE A 256 7.51 9.08 7.04
CA ILE A 256 6.15 9.49 7.39
C ILE A 256 5.71 8.88 8.73
N ARG A 257 6.02 7.61 8.99
CA ARG A 257 5.73 7.01 10.29
C ARG A 257 6.40 7.77 11.44
N ARG A 258 7.67 8.15 11.27
CA ARG A 258 8.41 8.96 12.26
C ARG A 258 7.77 10.33 12.42
N PHE A 259 7.41 10.97 11.31
CA PHE A 259 6.72 12.27 11.34
C PHE A 259 5.39 12.20 12.09
N VAL A 260 4.56 11.17 11.84
CA VAL A 260 3.27 10.96 12.55
C VAL A 260 3.49 10.69 14.03
N ALA A 261 4.54 9.93 14.39
CA ALA A 261 4.89 9.68 15.78
C ALA A 261 5.21 10.97 16.56
N GLY A 262 5.80 11.96 15.88
CA GLY A 262 6.31 13.18 16.49
C GLY A 262 7.61 12.95 17.29
N PRO A 263 8.18 14.01 17.90
CA PRO A 263 9.46 13.96 18.59
C PRO A 263 9.48 13.02 19.79
N ASP A 264 8.34 12.83 20.45
CA ASP A 264 8.20 11.98 21.64
C ASP A 264 7.92 10.51 21.31
N GLY A 265 7.58 10.22 20.04
CA GLY A 265 7.18 8.88 19.57
C GLY A 265 8.28 8.07 18.91
N GLU A 266 9.51 8.58 18.79
CA GLU A 266 10.60 7.80 18.22
C GLU A 266 11.03 6.69 19.19
N PRO A 267 11.08 5.41 18.75
CA PRO A 267 11.74 4.40 19.53
C PRO A 267 13.20 4.86 19.69
N LYS A 268 13.67 5.03 20.94
CA LYS A 268 15.09 5.29 21.23
C LYS A 268 15.88 4.25 20.45
N VAL A 269 16.60 4.67 19.42
CA VAL A 269 17.51 3.81 18.66
C VAL A 269 18.59 3.40 19.65
N MET A 270 18.50 2.19 20.20
CA MET A 270 19.63 1.57 20.89
C MET A 270 20.75 1.51 19.85
N LYS A 271 21.78 2.35 20.04
CA LYS A 271 23.01 2.27 19.26
C LYS A 271 23.51 0.84 19.43
N ALA A 272 23.39 0.02 18.38
CA ALA A 272 24.05 -1.27 18.34
C ALA A 272 25.55 -0.99 18.49
N SER A 273 26.13 -1.43 19.61
CA SER A 273 27.57 -1.39 19.82
C SER A 273 28.17 -2.28 18.75
N VAL A 274 28.84 -1.68 17.77
CA VAL A 274 29.64 -2.40 16.78
C VAL A 274 30.85 -2.95 17.52
N THR A 275 30.73 -4.18 18.02
CA THR A 275 31.87 -4.93 18.54
C THR A 275 32.74 -5.29 17.34
N ARG A 276 33.77 -4.49 17.06
CA ARG A 276 34.81 -4.81 16.07
C ARG A 276 35.54 -6.07 16.54
N HIS A 277 35.17 -7.23 16.02
CA HIS A 277 36.00 -8.42 16.13
C HIS A 277 37.27 -8.18 15.34
N LYS A 278 38.39 -7.87 16.07
CA LYS A 278 39.75 -7.90 15.53
C LYS A 278 40.05 -9.38 15.21
N LYS A 279 40.00 -9.76 13.94
CA LYS A 279 40.57 -11.03 13.46
C LYS A 279 42.10 -10.96 13.66
N ALA A 280 42.62 -11.73 14.61
CA ALA A 280 44.05 -11.95 14.75
C ALA A 280 44.54 -12.77 13.54
N VAL A 281 45.34 -12.12 12.69
CA VAL A 281 46.05 -12.80 11.61
C VAL A 281 47.23 -13.55 12.24
N LYS A 282 47.12 -14.88 12.35
CA LYS A 282 48.25 -15.75 12.67
C LYS A 282 49.14 -15.85 11.44
N ALA A 283 50.30 -15.22 11.51
CA ALA A 283 51.40 -15.37 10.54
C ALA A 283 52.01 -16.79 10.70
N SER A 284 51.79 -17.66 9.71
CA SER A 284 52.46 -18.95 9.59
C SER A 284 53.87 -18.71 9.01
N LYS A 285 54.90 -18.85 9.83
CA LYS A 285 56.29 -18.97 9.39
C LYS A 285 56.48 -20.32 8.73
N ARG A 286 56.63 -20.34 7.44
CA ARG A 286 57.08 -21.48 6.65
C ARG A 286 58.61 -21.52 6.68
N THR A 287 59.19 -22.41 7.48
CA THR A 287 60.61 -22.74 7.49
C THR A 287 60.95 -23.50 6.21
N ARG A 288 61.72 -22.90 5.33
CA ARG A 288 62.44 -23.61 4.25
C ARG A 288 63.61 -24.34 4.89
N ARG A 289 63.66 -25.66 4.75
CA ARG A 289 64.89 -26.47 4.95
C ARG A 289 65.31 -26.98 3.58
N ALA A 290 66.56 -26.60 3.23
CA ALA A 290 67.25 -27.07 2.05
C ALA A 290 67.77 -28.51 2.33
N MET A 291 67.65 -29.36 1.35
CA MET A 291 68.65 -30.32 0.83
C MET A 291 68.07 -30.93 -0.44
#